data_78e3f17f9048292978ec5e7da9652304
#
_entry.id   78e3f17f9048292978ec5e7da9652304
#
_cell.length_a   1.000
_cell.length_b   1.000
_cell.length_c   1.000
_cell.angle_alpha   90.00
_cell.angle_beta   90.00
_cell.angle_gamma   90.00
#
_symmetry.space_group_name_H-M   'P 1'
#
loop_
_entity.id
_entity.type
_entity.pdbx_description
1 polymer ?
#
loop_
_entity_poly.entity_id
_entity_poly.type
_entity_poly.pdbx_seq_one_letter_code
_entity_poly.pdbx_strand_id
1 'polypeptide(L)'
;MGWGEAQAIKTWGGDDASRYGETPKTTVTIIQDYLVPALKEVDVRQFEAVHAAMNRTVRGYPYAKAAVEVSLMDAVARSFGVPVYQLLGGRFRDKVQLAHSIGLMEIEDAVAEAVQVVNEGITTLKIKIGVEVERDVKLVREVRRAIGEAPRIRVDANQGYKTWREAVSAIRRMTEIGISYAEQPVDGIRAMAEVSARCDVPIMADESAWTERDVTAIALAGAAQYLSVYYTKPGGLWKAKRLLTVAGAFGMQCDINGSAEMGIGNAANLHLAAAAPEITLAGTIPATSTAEIERTRIAGRKYMDDIIRTPFEYQDGHLIVPDGPGLGIEVDEDKLRKYAVSA
;
A
#
# COMPACT_ATOMS: atom_id res chain seq x y z
N MET A 1 -1.81 1.65 -26.04
CA MET A 1 -2.15 2.63 -24.99
C MET A 1 -1.88 1.94 -23.65
N GLY A 2 -1.40 2.67 -22.67
CA GLY A 2 -1.17 2.17 -21.30
C GLY A 2 -1.85 3.05 -20.27
N TRP A 3 -2.25 2.46 -19.18
CA TRP A 3 -2.94 3.12 -18.08
C TRP A 3 -2.05 3.27 -16.86
N GLY A 4 -2.21 4.38 -16.14
CA GLY A 4 -1.54 4.65 -14.87
C GLY A 4 -2.43 5.49 -13.98
N GLU A 5 -2.27 5.34 -12.66
CA GLU A 5 -3.09 6.01 -11.67
C GLU A 5 -2.22 6.68 -10.60
N ALA A 6 -2.59 7.88 -10.21
CA ALA A 6 -2.04 8.58 -9.06
C ALA A 6 -3.17 8.88 -8.06
N GLN A 7 -3.19 8.18 -6.95
CA GLN A 7 -4.11 8.49 -5.86
C GLN A 7 -3.58 9.70 -5.04
N ALA A 8 -3.69 10.89 -5.58
CA ALA A 8 -3.12 12.09 -5.00
C ALA A 8 -3.72 12.43 -3.63
N ILE A 9 -3.01 12.11 -2.54
CA ILE A 9 -3.44 12.36 -1.16
C ILE A 9 -2.66 13.55 -0.59
N LYS A 10 -3.33 14.66 -0.38
CA LYS A 10 -2.71 15.92 0.06
C LYS A 10 -2.27 15.96 1.54
N THR A 11 -2.80 15.05 2.35
CA THR A 11 -2.62 15.05 3.80
C THR A 11 -1.73 13.90 4.31
N TRP A 12 -1.19 13.08 3.41
CA TRP A 12 -0.31 11.97 3.75
C TRP A 12 1.01 12.13 3.01
N GLY A 13 2.09 12.30 3.69
CA GLY A 13 3.34 12.65 3.08
C GLY A 13 4.60 12.15 3.79
N GLY A 14 4.46 11.39 4.87
CA GLY A 14 5.59 10.83 5.63
C GLY A 14 6.08 11.72 6.77
N ASP A 15 7.22 11.34 7.32
CA ASP A 15 7.78 11.88 8.54
C ASP A 15 8.25 13.34 8.42
N ASP A 16 8.13 14.10 9.51
CA ASP A 16 8.70 15.44 9.67
C ASP A 16 8.37 16.42 8.52
N ALA A 17 7.23 16.23 7.86
CA ALA A 17 6.91 16.98 6.64
C ALA A 17 8.01 16.90 5.56
N SER A 18 8.92 15.94 5.65
CA SER A 18 9.98 15.70 4.67
C SER A 18 9.42 15.23 3.32
N ARG A 19 8.23 14.68 3.36
CA ARG A 19 7.38 14.34 2.21
C ARG A 19 6.15 15.22 2.26
N TYR A 20 5.68 15.66 1.13
CA TYR A 20 4.47 16.49 1.02
C TYR A 20 3.41 15.78 0.19
N GLY A 21 2.16 15.98 0.55
CA GLY A 21 1.04 15.42 -0.20
C GLY A 21 0.92 16.04 -1.59
N GLU A 22 0.50 15.25 -2.55
CA GLU A 22 0.13 15.71 -3.89
C GLU A 22 -1.38 15.90 -3.98
N THR A 23 -1.81 16.85 -4.80
CA THR A 23 -3.22 17.07 -5.13
C THR A 23 -3.48 16.68 -6.58
N PRO A 24 -4.72 16.37 -6.98
CA PRO A 24 -5.02 16.09 -8.39
C PRO A 24 -4.50 17.20 -9.32
N LYS A 25 -4.66 18.47 -8.94
CA LYS A 25 -4.19 19.61 -9.72
C LYS A 25 -2.67 19.65 -9.88
N THR A 26 -1.92 19.48 -8.77
CA THR A 26 -0.45 19.46 -8.85
C THR A 26 0.04 18.27 -9.64
N THR A 27 -0.57 17.09 -9.46
CA THR A 27 -0.23 15.88 -10.20
C THR A 27 -0.42 16.06 -11.72
N VAL A 28 -1.57 16.58 -12.14
CA VAL A 28 -1.85 16.85 -13.57
C VAL A 28 -0.85 17.85 -14.15
N THR A 29 -0.61 18.98 -13.46
CA THR A 29 0.36 19.99 -13.89
C THR A 29 1.76 19.39 -14.05
N ILE A 30 2.22 18.62 -13.05
CA ILE A 30 3.55 17.99 -13.11
C ILE A 30 3.65 17.00 -14.27
N ILE A 31 2.63 16.20 -14.50
CA ILE A 31 2.62 15.25 -15.62
C ILE A 31 2.67 15.99 -16.96
N GLN A 32 1.75 16.95 -17.17
CA GLN A 32 1.58 17.59 -18.48
C GLN A 32 2.72 18.54 -18.84
N ASP A 33 3.12 19.40 -17.89
CA ASP A 33 4.04 20.48 -18.18
C ASP A 33 5.51 20.09 -18.03
N TYR A 34 5.80 19.02 -17.26
CA TYR A 34 7.18 18.62 -16.94
C TYR A 34 7.52 17.21 -17.37
N LEU A 35 6.75 16.19 -16.96
CA LEU A 35 7.15 14.80 -17.19
C LEU A 35 6.96 14.37 -18.63
N VAL A 36 5.82 14.67 -19.25
CA VAL A 36 5.55 14.32 -20.66
C VAL A 36 6.58 14.94 -21.61
N PRO A 37 6.90 16.26 -21.53
CA PRO A 37 7.96 16.84 -22.37
C PRO A 37 9.33 16.18 -22.16
N ALA A 38 9.68 15.84 -20.92
CA ALA A 38 10.98 15.25 -20.60
C ALA A 38 11.18 13.84 -21.13
N LEU A 39 10.08 13.13 -21.46
CA LEU A 39 10.12 11.73 -21.90
C LEU A 39 9.99 11.55 -23.41
N LYS A 40 9.78 12.61 -24.20
CA LYS A 40 9.55 12.51 -25.66
C LYS A 40 10.64 11.76 -26.42
N GLU A 41 11.90 11.91 -26.01
CA GLU A 41 13.08 11.29 -26.66
C GLU A 41 13.64 10.11 -25.85
N VAL A 42 12.93 9.66 -24.80
CA VAL A 42 13.37 8.56 -23.95
C VAL A 42 12.75 7.25 -24.44
N ASP A 43 13.59 6.22 -24.64
CA ASP A 43 13.07 4.88 -24.87
C ASP A 43 12.37 4.37 -23.62
N VAL A 44 11.04 4.26 -23.70
CA VAL A 44 10.17 3.91 -22.55
C VAL A 44 10.39 2.49 -22.04
N ARG A 45 11.13 1.64 -22.75
CA ARG A 45 11.56 0.31 -22.29
C ARG A 45 12.72 0.36 -21.31
N GLN A 46 13.41 1.50 -21.23
CA GLN A 46 14.55 1.71 -20.36
C GLN A 46 14.10 2.42 -19.06
N PHE A 47 13.52 1.68 -18.13
CA PHE A 47 12.89 2.26 -16.93
C PHE A 47 13.86 3.09 -16.07
N GLU A 48 15.14 2.73 -15.97
CA GLU A 48 16.14 3.56 -15.28
C GLU A 48 16.34 4.91 -16.00
N ALA A 49 16.36 4.93 -17.34
CA ALA A 49 16.47 6.18 -18.10
C ALA A 49 15.22 7.04 -17.96
N VAL A 50 14.03 6.43 -17.93
CA VAL A 50 12.75 7.09 -17.66
C VAL A 50 12.79 7.77 -16.30
N HIS A 51 13.16 7.05 -15.24
CA HIS A 51 13.28 7.62 -13.90
C HIS A 51 14.34 8.71 -13.81
N ALA A 52 15.49 8.52 -14.46
CA ALA A 52 16.55 9.52 -14.51
C ALA A 52 16.07 10.83 -15.19
N ALA A 53 15.33 10.73 -16.29
CA ALA A 53 14.75 11.87 -16.99
C ALA A 53 13.74 12.61 -16.12
N MET A 54 12.77 11.89 -15.53
CA MET A 54 11.79 12.46 -14.62
C MET A 54 12.43 13.18 -13.42
N ASN A 55 13.46 12.55 -12.81
CA ASN A 55 14.11 13.09 -11.62
C ASN A 55 15.04 14.28 -11.91
N ARG A 56 15.59 14.39 -13.12
CA ARG A 56 16.32 15.59 -13.57
C ARG A 56 15.40 16.78 -13.80
N THR A 57 14.19 16.51 -14.27
CA THR A 57 13.21 17.55 -14.62
C THR A 57 12.54 18.13 -13.38
N VAL A 58 12.08 17.31 -12.46
CA VAL A 58 11.43 17.73 -11.23
C VAL A 58 11.77 16.81 -10.07
N ARG A 59 12.09 17.36 -8.91
CA ARG A 59 12.29 16.61 -7.67
C ARG A 59 10.96 16.38 -6.95
N GLY A 60 10.84 15.30 -6.20
CA GLY A 60 9.59 14.93 -5.52
C GLY A 60 8.53 14.41 -6.47
N TYR A 61 7.27 14.64 -6.16
CA TYR A 61 6.08 14.23 -6.92
C TYR A 61 6.06 12.72 -7.25
N PRO A 62 6.20 11.85 -6.24
CA PRO A 62 6.29 10.41 -6.47
C PRO A 62 5.00 9.83 -7.06
N TYR A 63 3.83 10.33 -6.69
CA TYR A 63 2.55 9.85 -7.24
C TYR A 63 2.42 10.17 -8.74
N ALA A 64 2.76 11.40 -9.14
CA ALA A 64 2.78 11.77 -10.55
C ALA A 64 3.75 10.88 -11.35
N LYS A 65 4.95 10.65 -10.82
CA LYS A 65 5.97 9.78 -11.46
C LYS A 65 5.51 8.33 -11.52
N ALA A 66 4.88 7.82 -10.47
CA ALA A 66 4.35 6.46 -10.43
C ALA A 66 3.25 6.27 -11.49
N ALA A 67 2.33 7.21 -11.63
CA ALA A 67 1.29 7.13 -12.65
C ALA A 67 1.87 7.08 -14.07
N VAL A 68 2.86 7.93 -14.35
CA VAL A 68 3.56 7.93 -15.65
C VAL A 68 4.27 6.61 -15.88
N GLU A 69 5.08 6.15 -14.91
CA GLU A 69 5.84 4.91 -15.06
C GLU A 69 4.93 3.69 -15.24
N VAL A 70 3.87 3.55 -14.43
CA VAL A 70 2.91 2.45 -14.56
C VAL A 70 2.25 2.46 -15.93
N SER A 71 1.86 3.64 -16.46
CA SER A 71 1.28 3.73 -17.79
C SER A 71 2.25 3.29 -18.89
N LEU A 72 3.54 3.62 -18.74
CA LEU A 72 4.59 3.18 -19.68
C LEU A 72 4.83 1.66 -19.56
N MET A 73 4.88 1.11 -18.33
CA MET A 73 5.01 -0.33 -18.13
C MET A 73 3.82 -1.10 -18.71
N ASP A 74 2.60 -0.63 -18.51
CA ASP A 74 1.40 -1.23 -19.09
C ASP A 74 1.49 -1.24 -20.62
N ALA A 75 1.86 -0.09 -21.23
CA ALA A 75 2.01 0.01 -22.69
C ALA A 75 3.10 -0.93 -23.23
N VAL A 76 4.26 -0.99 -22.58
CA VAL A 76 5.39 -1.87 -22.96
C VAL A 76 4.98 -3.34 -22.83
N ALA A 77 4.40 -3.74 -21.70
CA ALA A 77 3.96 -5.11 -21.46
C ALA A 77 2.89 -5.54 -22.48
N ARG A 78 1.91 -4.68 -22.78
CA ARG A 78 0.92 -4.91 -23.87
C ARG A 78 1.59 -5.09 -25.21
N SER A 79 2.61 -4.28 -25.53
CA SER A 79 3.31 -4.40 -26.83
C SER A 79 4.06 -5.72 -27.01
N PHE A 80 4.48 -6.34 -25.91
CA PHE A 80 5.10 -7.66 -25.89
C PHE A 80 4.09 -8.81 -25.70
N GLY A 81 2.82 -8.51 -25.46
CA GLY A 81 1.79 -9.51 -25.17
C GLY A 81 1.97 -10.23 -23.83
N VAL A 82 2.61 -9.58 -22.85
CA VAL A 82 2.92 -10.16 -21.53
C VAL A 82 2.31 -9.33 -20.40
N PRO A 83 2.03 -9.95 -19.23
CA PRO A 83 1.65 -9.20 -18.01
C PRO A 83 2.80 -8.34 -17.47
N VAL A 84 2.47 -7.25 -16.74
CA VAL A 84 3.46 -6.32 -16.17
C VAL A 84 4.46 -7.03 -15.23
N TYR A 85 4.04 -8.02 -14.45
CA TYR A 85 4.96 -8.75 -13.57
C TYR A 85 6.13 -9.42 -14.33
N GLN A 86 5.99 -9.72 -15.62
CA GLN A 86 7.09 -10.25 -16.44
C GLN A 86 8.22 -9.22 -16.60
N LEU A 87 7.90 -7.93 -16.68
CA LEU A 87 8.90 -6.86 -16.71
C LEU A 87 9.60 -6.64 -15.36
N LEU A 88 9.03 -7.17 -14.28
CA LEU A 88 9.54 -7.06 -12.91
C LEU A 88 10.32 -8.30 -12.45
N GLY A 89 10.58 -9.25 -13.34
CA GLY A 89 11.35 -10.46 -13.05
C GLY A 89 10.56 -11.76 -13.06
N GLY A 90 9.28 -11.72 -13.44
CA GLY A 90 8.40 -12.89 -13.58
C GLY A 90 7.52 -13.12 -12.37
N ARG A 91 6.65 -14.13 -12.48
CA ARG A 91 5.63 -14.46 -11.49
C ARG A 91 6.17 -15.40 -10.42
N PHE A 92 6.23 -14.95 -9.18
CA PHE A 92 6.54 -15.76 -8.01
C PHE A 92 5.29 -16.33 -7.35
N ARG A 93 4.14 -15.60 -7.40
CA ARG A 93 2.86 -16.05 -6.84
C ARG A 93 1.69 -15.69 -7.75
N ASP A 94 0.62 -16.49 -7.64
CA ASP A 94 -0.61 -16.32 -8.44
C ASP A 94 -1.67 -15.51 -7.72
N LYS A 95 -1.59 -15.40 -6.40
CA LYS A 95 -2.56 -14.73 -5.56
C LYS A 95 -1.91 -14.00 -4.40
N VAL A 96 -2.56 -12.96 -3.92
CA VAL A 96 -2.10 -12.09 -2.83
C VAL A 96 -3.08 -12.18 -1.68
N GLN A 97 -2.59 -12.59 -0.51
CA GLN A 97 -3.40 -12.64 0.72
C GLN A 97 -3.76 -11.22 1.16
N LEU A 98 -5.02 -11.03 1.55
CA LEU A 98 -5.52 -9.73 1.99
C LEU A 98 -5.61 -9.61 3.50
N ALA A 99 -5.34 -8.40 3.97
CA ALA A 99 -5.73 -7.91 5.27
C ALA A 99 -6.85 -6.88 5.10
N HIS A 100 -7.89 -6.96 5.92
CA HIS A 100 -8.94 -5.94 5.93
C HIS A 100 -8.58 -4.81 6.89
N SER A 101 -8.70 -3.57 6.40
CA SER A 101 -8.40 -2.36 7.19
C SER A 101 -9.66 -1.79 7.82
N ILE A 102 -9.78 -1.93 9.14
CA ILE A 102 -10.82 -1.29 9.96
C ILE A 102 -10.37 0.13 10.29
N GLY A 103 -11.15 1.11 9.86
CA GLY A 103 -10.86 2.54 10.03
C GLY A 103 -11.03 3.05 11.47
N LEU A 104 -10.76 4.34 11.67
CA LEU A 104 -11.10 5.01 12.92
C LEU A 104 -12.62 5.23 12.98
N MET A 105 -13.27 4.53 13.89
CA MET A 105 -14.74 4.56 14.11
C MET A 105 -15.05 4.22 15.56
N GLU A 106 -16.31 4.20 15.93
CA GLU A 106 -16.74 3.74 17.26
C GLU A 106 -16.41 2.26 17.46
N ILE A 107 -16.17 1.85 18.69
CA ILE A 107 -15.69 0.50 19.01
C ILE A 107 -16.71 -0.55 18.58
N GLU A 108 -17.99 -0.28 18.79
CA GLU A 108 -19.09 -1.18 18.44
C GLU A 108 -19.15 -1.43 16.93
N ASP A 109 -18.96 -0.38 16.12
CA ASP A 109 -18.93 -0.48 14.66
C ASP A 109 -17.71 -1.26 14.18
N ALA A 110 -16.56 -0.99 14.77
CA ALA A 110 -15.31 -1.72 14.45
C ALA A 110 -15.42 -3.21 14.78
N VAL A 111 -16.05 -3.57 15.89
CA VAL A 111 -16.31 -4.97 16.27
C VAL A 111 -17.27 -5.62 15.28
N ALA A 112 -18.37 -4.94 14.91
CA ALA A 112 -19.32 -5.46 13.94
C ALA A 112 -18.66 -5.71 12.57
N GLU A 113 -17.86 -4.75 12.10
CA GLU A 113 -17.11 -4.89 10.85
C GLU A 113 -16.08 -6.04 10.93
N ALA A 114 -15.36 -6.17 12.04
CA ALA A 114 -14.41 -7.27 12.25
C ALA A 114 -15.07 -8.64 12.15
N VAL A 115 -16.20 -8.84 12.81
CA VAL A 115 -16.98 -10.09 12.76
C VAL A 115 -17.46 -10.38 11.35
N GLN A 116 -18.00 -9.37 10.67
CA GLN A 116 -18.48 -9.51 9.31
C GLN A 116 -17.38 -10.00 8.38
N VAL A 117 -16.22 -9.32 8.33
CA VAL A 117 -15.16 -9.64 7.36
C VAL A 117 -14.45 -10.95 7.66
N VAL A 118 -14.39 -11.37 8.93
CA VAL A 118 -13.90 -12.70 9.29
C VAL A 118 -14.85 -13.79 8.76
N ASN A 119 -16.16 -13.59 8.84
CA ASN A 119 -17.15 -14.50 8.25
C ASN A 119 -17.07 -14.53 6.72
N GLU A 120 -16.56 -13.48 6.09
CA GLU A 120 -16.29 -13.38 4.64
C GLU A 120 -14.95 -14.03 4.22
N GLY A 121 -14.22 -14.68 5.14
CA GLY A 121 -12.99 -15.39 4.87
C GLY A 121 -11.70 -14.60 5.06
N ILE A 122 -11.75 -13.37 5.52
CA ILE A 122 -10.56 -12.57 5.86
C ILE A 122 -9.93 -13.10 7.15
N THR A 123 -8.66 -13.44 7.09
CA THR A 123 -7.92 -14.03 8.22
C THR A 123 -6.94 -13.06 8.89
N THR A 124 -6.80 -11.85 8.35
CA THR A 124 -5.92 -10.81 8.90
C THR A 124 -6.66 -9.47 8.94
N LEU A 125 -6.71 -8.87 10.13
CA LEU A 125 -7.30 -7.55 10.34
C LEU A 125 -6.21 -6.53 10.63
N LYS A 126 -6.30 -5.37 9.97
CA LYS A 126 -5.50 -4.16 10.26
C LYS A 126 -6.41 -3.16 11.00
N ILE A 127 -6.15 -2.90 12.27
CA ILE A 127 -6.97 -2.02 13.09
C ILE A 127 -6.27 -0.67 13.24
N LYS A 128 -6.95 0.41 12.85
CA LYS A 128 -6.45 1.78 13.05
C LYS A 128 -6.53 2.17 14.51
N ILE A 129 -5.38 2.63 15.05
CA ILE A 129 -5.15 3.08 16.43
C ILE A 129 -4.40 4.43 16.41
N GLY A 130 -3.81 4.84 17.52
CA GLY A 130 -3.01 6.08 17.59
C GLY A 130 -3.82 7.30 18.01
N VAL A 131 -5.02 7.10 18.57
CA VAL A 131 -5.89 8.18 19.06
C VAL A 131 -5.63 8.43 20.53
N GLU A 132 -5.78 7.39 21.36
CA GLU A 132 -5.62 7.44 22.81
C GLU A 132 -5.39 6.01 23.33
N VAL A 133 -4.39 5.83 24.20
CA VAL A 133 -3.91 4.52 24.63
C VAL A 133 -5.03 3.64 25.21
N GLU A 134 -5.85 4.18 26.13
CA GLU A 134 -6.92 3.39 26.79
C GLU A 134 -8.00 2.96 25.81
N ARG A 135 -8.41 3.88 24.91
CA ARG A 135 -9.38 3.60 23.86
C ARG A 135 -8.85 2.53 22.92
N ASP A 136 -7.60 2.67 22.47
CA ASP A 136 -7.01 1.79 21.46
C ASP A 136 -6.82 0.36 22.00
N VAL A 137 -6.36 0.23 23.25
CA VAL A 137 -6.27 -1.07 23.93
C VAL A 137 -7.65 -1.70 24.13
N LYS A 138 -8.67 -0.90 24.49
CA LYS A 138 -10.06 -1.37 24.62
C LYS A 138 -10.58 -1.86 23.26
N LEU A 139 -10.40 -1.09 22.19
CA LEU A 139 -10.80 -1.46 20.83
C LEU A 139 -10.22 -2.83 20.42
N VAL A 140 -8.91 -3.01 20.53
CA VAL A 140 -8.24 -4.27 20.15
C VAL A 140 -8.76 -5.44 21.00
N ARG A 141 -9.01 -5.23 22.29
CA ARG A 141 -9.55 -6.25 23.20
C ARG A 141 -10.97 -6.67 22.81
N GLU A 142 -11.86 -5.71 22.52
CA GLU A 142 -13.24 -6.02 22.15
C GLU A 142 -13.30 -6.71 20.78
N VAL A 143 -12.48 -6.29 19.81
CA VAL A 143 -12.37 -6.98 18.53
C VAL A 143 -11.87 -8.41 18.74
N ARG A 144 -10.76 -8.63 19.49
CA ARG A 144 -10.21 -9.97 19.77
C ARG A 144 -11.24 -10.88 20.42
N ARG A 145 -11.99 -10.35 21.41
CA ARG A 145 -13.05 -11.11 22.07
C ARG A 145 -14.15 -11.57 21.10
N ALA A 146 -14.49 -10.71 20.14
CA ALA A 146 -15.58 -10.99 19.21
C ALA A 146 -15.18 -11.97 18.09
N ILE A 147 -13.94 -11.90 17.59
CA ILE A 147 -13.48 -12.73 16.46
C ILE A 147 -12.75 -14.00 16.88
N GLY A 148 -12.45 -14.19 18.16
CA GLY A 148 -11.67 -15.33 18.68
C GLY A 148 -10.17 -15.24 18.35
N GLU A 149 -9.42 -16.33 18.53
CA GLU A 149 -7.95 -16.35 18.44
C GLU A 149 -7.40 -16.64 17.04
N ALA A 150 -8.21 -17.23 16.15
CA ALA A 150 -7.75 -17.70 14.85
C ALA A 150 -7.34 -16.56 13.88
N PRO A 151 -8.11 -15.44 13.75
CA PRO A 151 -7.70 -14.35 12.89
C PRO A 151 -6.52 -13.57 13.48
N ARG A 152 -5.59 -13.19 12.62
CA ARG A 152 -4.47 -12.31 13.00
C ARG A 152 -4.94 -10.87 13.13
N ILE A 153 -4.47 -10.18 14.16
CA ILE A 153 -4.66 -8.74 14.33
C ILE A 153 -3.31 -8.05 14.19
N ARG A 154 -3.20 -7.08 13.30
CA ARG A 154 -2.15 -6.06 13.27
C ARG A 154 -2.76 -4.71 13.59
N VAL A 155 -1.98 -3.81 14.14
CA VAL A 155 -2.43 -2.47 14.48
C VAL A 155 -1.61 -1.43 13.71
N ASP A 156 -2.24 -0.30 13.36
CA ASP A 156 -1.59 0.77 12.62
C ASP A 156 -1.95 2.11 13.25
N ALA A 157 -0.94 2.80 13.76
CA ALA A 157 -1.12 4.08 14.45
C ALA A 157 -0.97 5.29 13.50
N ASN A 158 -0.48 5.12 12.28
CA ASN A 158 -0.20 6.21 11.36
C ASN A 158 0.49 7.41 12.05
N GLN A 159 1.56 7.15 12.81
CA GLN A 159 2.33 8.14 13.59
C GLN A 159 1.53 8.79 14.73
N GLY A 160 0.37 8.25 15.13
CA GLY A 160 -0.58 8.91 16.02
C GLY A 160 -0.12 9.11 17.47
N TYR A 161 0.78 8.26 17.99
CA TYR A 161 1.30 8.46 19.32
C TYR A 161 2.36 9.56 19.35
N LYS A 162 2.20 10.51 20.27
CA LYS A 162 3.07 11.69 20.35
C LYS A 162 4.48 11.39 20.84
N THR A 163 4.64 10.32 21.57
CA THR A 163 5.94 9.89 22.11
C THR A 163 6.13 8.38 21.97
N TRP A 164 7.38 7.96 21.84
CA TRP A 164 7.71 6.55 21.84
C TRP A 164 7.28 5.84 23.16
N ARG A 165 7.21 6.56 24.30
CA ARG A 165 6.75 5.99 25.57
C ARG A 165 5.27 5.63 25.55
N GLU A 166 4.43 6.49 24.98
CA GLU A 166 3.00 6.19 24.77
C GLU A 166 2.83 4.99 23.86
N ALA A 167 3.57 4.97 22.74
CA ALA A 167 3.53 3.85 21.79
C ALA A 167 3.93 2.53 22.45
N VAL A 168 5.03 2.50 23.22
CA VAL A 168 5.46 1.30 23.97
C VAL A 168 4.40 0.84 24.96
N SER A 169 3.79 1.78 25.72
CA SER A 169 2.71 1.46 26.68
C SER A 169 1.52 0.81 25.98
N ALA A 170 1.07 1.38 24.87
CA ALA A 170 -0.05 0.86 24.09
C ALA A 170 0.27 -0.52 23.49
N ILE A 171 1.40 -0.65 22.78
CA ILE A 171 1.77 -1.87 22.07
C ILE A 171 1.99 -3.03 23.01
N ARG A 172 2.67 -2.85 24.15
CA ARG A 172 2.86 -3.91 25.13
C ARG A 172 1.54 -4.47 25.65
N ARG A 173 0.59 -3.60 25.99
CA ARG A 173 -0.75 -4.02 26.45
C ARG A 173 -1.54 -4.72 25.34
N MET A 174 -1.37 -4.31 24.09
CA MET A 174 -1.99 -4.99 22.93
C MET A 174 -1.28 -6.31 22.62
N THR A 175 0.01 -6.44 22.88
CA THR A 175 0.74 -7.72 22.77
C THR A 175 0.14 -8.79 23.68
N GLU A 176 -0.27 -8.43 24.90
CA GLU A 176 -0.98 -9.32 25.83
C GLU A 176 -2.36 -9.75 25.30
N ILE A 177 -2.94 -9.00 24.37
CA ILE A 177 -4.21 -9.32 23.68
C ILE A 177 -3.97 -10.19 22.43
N GLY A 178 -2.71 -10.33 21.98
CA GLY A 178 -2.33 -11.19 20.85
C GLY A 178 -2.28 -10.46 19.51
N ILE A 179 -1.82 -9.21 19.46
CA ILE A 179 -1.49 -8.58 18.17
C ILE A 179 -0.23 -9.21 17.57
N SER A 180 -0.16 -9.28 16.25
CA SER A 180 0.97 -9.88 15.52
C SER A 180 2.13 -8.90 15.30
N TYR A 181 1.83 -7.63 15.07
CA TYR A 181 2.80 -6.54 14.88
C TYR A 181 2.11 -5.17 14.91
N ALA A 182 2.93 -4.10 15.05
CA ALA A 182 2.46 -2.72 15.07
C ALA A 182 3.11 -1.90 13.96
N GLU A 183 2.27 -1.21 13.17
CA GLU A 183 2.68 -0.39 12.04
C GLU A 183 2.76 1.07 12.46
N GLN A 184 3.85 1.74 12.09
CA GLN A 184 4.17 3.16 12.22
C GLN A 184 3.62 3.82 13.51
N PRO A 185 4.10 3.38 14.68
CA PRO A 185 3.53 3.83 15.94
C PRO A 185 3.80 5.31 16.24
N VAL A 186 4.92 5.82 15.79
CA VAL A 186 5.39 7.20 16.02
C VAL A 186 6.06 7.77 14.77
N ASP A 187 6.23 9.08 14.74
CA ASP A 187 7.04 9.79 13.76
C ASP A 187 8.54 9.57 14.00
N GLY A 188 9.30 9.47 12.92
CA GLY A 188 10.76 9.47 12.92
C GLY A 188 11.43 8.14 13.28
N ILE A 189 12.45 7.77 12.48
CA ILE A 189 13.21 6.50 12.59
C ILE A 189 13.80 6.31 13.99
N ARG A 190 14.32 7.39 14.60
CA ARG A 190 14.91 7.31 15.95
C ARG A 190 13.89 6.92 17.01
N ALA A 191 12.71 7.55 16.99
CA ALA A 191 11.64 7.21 17.93
C ALA A 191 11.10 5.80 17.69
N MET A 192 10.97 5.38 16.43
CA MET A 192 10.61 4.01 16.08
C MET A 192 11.63 2.98 16.61
N ALA A 193 12.92 3.26 16.53
CA ALA A 193 13.96 2.38 17.09
C ALA A 193 13.81 2.21 18.60
N GLU A 194 13.41 3.28 19.33
CA GLU A 194 13.11 3.20 20.77
C GLU A 194 11.89 2.31 21.05
N VAL A 195 10.87 2.34 20.18
CA VAL A 195 9.70 1.45 20.28
C VAL A 195 10.10 0.01 19.99
N SER A 196 10.79 -0.21 18.88
CA SER A 196 11.23 -1.53 18.40
C SER A 196 12.07 -2.25 19.47
N ALA A 197 13.00 -1.54 20.11
CA ALA A 197 13.88 -2.11 21.15
C ALA A 197 13.14 -2.50 22.44
N ARG A 198 11.88 -2.08 22.63
CA ARG A 198 11.13 -2.26 23.89
C ARG A 198 9.84 -3.05 23.73
N CYS A 199 9.45 -3.41 22.53
CA CYS A 199 8.26 -4.20 22.26
C CYS A 199 8.67 -5.60 21.78
N ASP A 200 7.93 -6.62 22.19
CA ASP A 200 8.20 -8.01 21.82
C ASP A 200 7.62 -8.38 20.44
N VAL A 201 6.67 -7.59 19.94
CA VAL A 201 6.12 -7.77 18.58
C VAL A 201 6.93 -6.95 17.55
N PRO A 202 7.04 -7.44 16.31
CA PRO A 202 7.68 -6.68 15.23
C PRO A 202 7.05 -5.31 15.02
N ILE A 203 7.87 -4.34 14.66
CA ILE A 203 7.43 -3.02 14.19
C ILE A 203 7.51 -3.00 12.66
N MET A 204 6.49 -2.43 12.03
CA MET A 204 6.44 -2.19 10.59
C MET A 204 6.61 -0.70 10.31
N ALA A 205 7.48 -0.36 9.36
CA ALA A 205 7.64 1.00 8.88
C ALA A 205 6.75 1.23 7.65
N ASP A 206 6.00 2.32 7.64
CA ASP A 206 5.18 2.79 6.52
C ASP A 206 5.57 4.22 6.11
N GLU A 207 5.11 5.23 6.83
CA GLU A 207 5.38 6.64 6.53
C GLU A 207 6.87 6.99 6.56
N SER A 208 7.68 6.24 7.31
CA SER A 208 9.13 6.43 7.37
C SER A 208 9.89 5.85 6.15
N ALA A 209 9.24 5.08 5.27
CA ALA A 209 9.90 4.28 4.24
C ALA A 209 9.40 4.62 2.82
N TRP A 210 10.11 5.51 2.13
CA TRP A 210 9.79 5.96 0.78
C TRP A 210 10.83 5.56 -0.27
N THR A 211 12.09 5.46 0.14
CA THR A 211 13.21 5.21 -0.75
C THR A 211 14.11 4.08 -0.23
N GLU A 212 15.00 3.57 -1.08
CA GLU A 212 16.00 2.57 -0.67
C GLU A 212 16.91 3.11 0.47
N ARG A 213 17.12 4.42 0.54
CA ARG A 213 17.90 5.07 1.62
C ARG A 213 17.15 5.04 2.94
N ASP A 214 15.84 5.28 2.91
CA ASP A 214 15.01 5.22 4.11
C ASP A 214 14.99 3.78 4.66
N VAL A 215 14.79 2.78 3.79
CA VAL A 215 14.82 1.36 4.19
C VAL A 215 16.17 0.99 4.80
N THR A 216 17.29 1.43 4.19
CA THR A 216 18.63 1.22 4.74
C THR A 216 18.78 1.86 6.12
N ALA A 217 18.32 3.10 6.28
CA ALA A 217 18.40 3.81 7.56
C ALA A 217 17.56 3.13 8.65
N ILE A 218 16.34 2.68 8.31
CA ILE A 218 15.44 1.93 9.20
C ILE A 218 16.09 0.63 9.66
N ALA A 219 16.65 -0.15 8.73
CA ALA A 219 17.29 -1.42 9.02
C ALA A 219 18.52 -1.25 9.92
N LEU A 220 19.41 -0.30 9.59
CA LEU A 220 20.61 -0.03 10.38
C LEU A 220 20.30 0.52 11.77
N ALA A 221 19.21 1.24 11.95
CA ALA A 221 18.75 1.73 13.25
C ALA A 221 18.02 0.66 14.07
N GLY A 222 17.69 -0.50 13.48
CA GLY A 222 16.82 -1.50 14.12
C GLY A 222 15.40 -0.98 14.38
N ALA A 223 14.94 -0.01 13.60
CA ALA A 223 13.70 0.71 13.83
C ALA A 223 12.46 -0.09 13.44
N ALA A 224 12.58 -1.04 12.50
CA ALA A 224 11.50 -1.93 12.09
C ALA A 224 12.06 -3.25 11.53
N GLN A 225 11.28 -4.32 11.66
CA GLN A 225 11.52 -5.64 11.09
C GLN A 225 10.67 -5.88 9.86
N TYR A 226 9.57 -5.13 9.73
CA TYR A 226 8.63 -5.22 8.62
C TYR A 226 8.54 -3.90 7.87
N LEU A 227 8.12 -3.98 6.61
CA LEU A 227 7.99 -2.83 5.73
C LEU A 227 6.64 -2.86 5.01
N SER A 228 5.91 -1.76 5.09
CA SER A 228 4.71 -1.52 4.30
C SER A 228 5.08 -0.86 2.98
N VAL A 229 4.76 -1.53 1.87
CA VAL A 229 5.20 -1.11 0.54
C VAL A 229 4.03 -0.61 -0.29
N TYR A 230 4.21 0.56 -0.89
CA TYR A 230 3.35 1.14 -1.91
C TYR A 230 4.21 1.40 -3.15
N TYR A 231 3.73 1.05 -4.34
CA TYR A 231 4.48 1.38 -5.55
C TYR A 231 4.61 2.89 -5.77
N THR A 232 3.70 3.66 -5.21
CA THR A 232 3.65 5.11 -5.36
C THR A 232 4.69 5.86 -4.53
N LYS A 233 5.05 5.37 -3.34
CA LYS A 233 6.04 6.03 -2.45
C LYS A 233 7.40 6.26 -3.13
N PRO A 234 8.04 5.25 -3.75
CA PRO A 234 9.30 5.46 -4.46
C PRO A 234 9.12 6.05 -5.87
N GLY A 235 7.88 6.19 -6.36
CA GLY A 235 7.57 6.78 -7.66
C GLY A 235 7.43 5.78 -8.80
N GLY A 236 7.00 4.55 -8.54
CA GLY A 236 6.68 3.53 -9.55
C GLY A 236 7.07 2.11 -9.16
N LEU A 237 6.62 1.15 -9.97
CA LEU A 237 6.84 -0.29 -9.76
C LEU A 237 8.32 -0.69 -9.80
N TRP A 238 9.08 -0.10 -10.73
CA TRP A 238 10.50 -0.37 -10.88
C TRP A 238 11.28 0.02 -9.63
N LYS A 239 11.00 1.20 -9.08
CA LYS A 239 11.61 1.66 -7.83
C LYS A 239 11.13 0.87 -6.62
N ALA A 240 9.85 0.51 -6.57
CA ALA A 240 9.31 -0.31 -5.50
C ALA A 240 9.93 -1.72 -5.49
N LYS A 241 10.17 -2.33 -6.67
CA LYS A 241 10.87 -3.62 -6.76
C LYS A 241 12.31 -3.53 -6.20
N ARG A 242 13.03 -2.45 -6.50
CA ARG A 242 14.37 -2.20 -5.95
C ARG A 242 14.34 -2.02 -4.44
N LEU A 243 13.38 -1.25 -3.93
CA LEU A 243 13.18 -1.04 -2.50
C LEU A 243 12.93 -2.37 -1.78
N LEU A 244 12.09 -3.25 -2.34
CA LEU A 244 11.85 -4.60 -1.83
C LEU A 244 13.12 -5.45 -1.79
N THR A 245 13.95 -5.38 -2.84
CA THR A 245 15.25 -6.09 -2.87
C THR A 245 16.18 -5.62 -1.74
N VAL A 246 16.21 -4.32 -1.45
CA VAL A 246 16.98 -3.78 -0.31
C VAL A 246 16.41 -4.29 1.01
N ALA A 247 15.08 -4.26 1.19
CA ALA A 247 14.43 -4.79 2.39
C ALA A 247 14.76 -6.28 2.60
N GLY A 248 14.69 -7.08 1.53
CA GLY A 248 15.05 -8.50 1.56
C GLY A 248 16.51 -8.75 1.93
N ALA A 249 17.44 -7.91 1.48
CA ALA A 249 18.87 -8.01 1.83
C ALA A 249 19.11 -7.79 3.34
N PHE A 250 18.24 -7.04 4.01
CA PHE A 250 18.24 -6.86 5.48
C PHE A 250 17.35 -7.87 6.23
N GLY A 251 16.74 -8.84 5.52
CA GLY A 251 15.86 -9.84 6.13
C GLY A 251 14.49 -9.29 6.58
N MET A 252 14.10 -8.12 6.10
CA MET A 252 12.79 -7.54 6.41
C MET A 252 11.68 -8.26 5.64
N GLN A 253 10.55 -8.51 6.30
CA GLN A 253 9.34 -8.98 5.66
C GLN A 253 8.49 -7.78 5.21
N CYS A 254 7.83 -7.92 4.06
CA CYS A 254 7.07 -6.83 3.49
C CYS A 254 5.60 -7.23 3.26
N ASP A 255 4.71 -6.25 3.30
CA ASP A 255 3.39 -6.35 2.71
C ASP A 255 3.29 -5.47 1.46
N ILE A 256 2.15 -5.53 0.79
CA ILE A 256 1.76 -4.59 -0.23
C ILE A 256 0.53 -3.83 0.24
N ASN A 257 0.57 -2.52 0.20
CA ASN A 257 -0.53 -1.68 0.64
C ASN A 257 -1.03 -0.74 -0.46
N GLY A 258 -2.30 -0.41 -0.36
CA GLY A 258 -2.96 0.64 -1.11
C GLY A 258 -3.60 1.65 -0.17
N SER A 259 -3.70 2.89 -0.60
CA SER A 259 -4.36 3.96 0.16
C SER A 259 -5.76 4.26 -0.34
N ALA A 260 -5.89 4.59 -1.61
CA ALA A 260 -7.14 4.94 -2.26
C ALA A 260 -7.08 4.64 -3.77
N GLU A 261 -6.23 3.71 -4.16
CA GLU A 261 -6.14 3.25 -5.55
C GLU A 261 -7.45 2.61 -5.97
N MET A 262 -7.85 2.90 -7.21
CA MET A 262 -8.88 2.18 -7.93
C MET A 262 -8.26 1.00 -8.70
N GLY A 263 -9.00 0.43 -9.61
CA GLY A 263 -8.59 -0.80 -10.30
C GLY A 263 -7.25 -0.74 -11.02
N ILE A 264 -6.85 0.41 -11.56
CA ILE A 264 -5.57 0.56 -12.27
C ILE A 264 -4.41 0.44 -11.26
N GLY A 265 -4.45 1.21 -10.18
CA GLY A 265 -3.40 1.19 -9.16
C GLY A 265 -3.39 -0.13 -8.38
N ASN A 266 -4.56 -0.71 -8.11
CA ASN A 266 -4.65 -2.01 -7.46
C ASN A 266 -4.11 -3.15 -8.33
N ALA A 267 -4.32 -3.11 -9.66
CA ALA A 267 -3.66 -4.04 -10.58
C ALA A 267 -2.13 -3.90 -10.51
N ALA A 268 -1.62 -2.65 -10.48
CA ALA A 268 -0.18 -2.41 -10.32
C ALA A 268 0.37 -3.00 -9.01
N ASN A 269 -0.33 -2.83 -7.89
CA ASN A 269 0.01 -3.46 -6.61
C ASN A 269 0.04 -4.99 -6.71
N LEU A 270 -0.94 -5.61 -7.36
CA LEU A 270 -1.00 -7.06 -7.55
C LEU A 270 0.16 -7.57 -8.40
N HIS A 271 0.53 -6.87 -9.48
CA HIS A 271 1.69 -7.24 -10.30
C HIS A 271 3.02 -7.10 -9.53
N LEU A 272 3.18 -6.05 -8.71
CA LEU A 272 4.36 -5.92 -7.86
C LEU A 272 4.45 -7.07 -6.86
N ALA A 273 3.33 -7.37 -6.19
CA ALA A 273 3.26 -8.47 -5.23
C ALA A 273 3.51 -9.83 -5.90
N ALA A 274 3.02 -10.02 -7.13
CA ALA A 274 3.27 -11.24 -7.90
C ALA A 274 4.76 -11.46 -8.19
N ALA A 275 5.51 -10.38 -8.46
CA ALA A 275 6.93 -10.45 -8.84
C ALA A 275 7.90 -10.37 -7.66
N ALA A 276 7.44 -10.13 -6.42
CA ALA A 276 8.31 -9.84 -5.28
C ALA A 276 8.24 -10.93 -4.20
N PRO A 277 9.24 -11.83 -4.09
CA PRO A 277 9.29 -12.84 -3.03
C PRO A 277 9.27 -12.25 -1.62
N GLU A 278 9.78 -11.04 -1.46
CA GLU A 278 9.89 -10.30 -0.20
C GLU A 278 8.53 -9.96 0.44
N ILE A 279 7.45 -9.93 -0.37
CA ILE A 279 6.08 -9.71 0.12
C ILE A 279 5.54 -11.02 0.69
N THR A 280 5.64 -11.15 2.00
CA THR A 280 5.25 -12.36 2.76
C THR A 280 4.09 -12.13 3.73
N LEU A 281 3.70 -10.87 3.90
CA LEU A 281 2.62 -10.47 4.81
C LEU A 281 1.35 -10.17 4.01
N ALA A 282 0.18 -10.33 4.67
CA ALA A 282 -1.11 -10.00 4.07
C ALA A 282 -1.19 -8.50 3.75
N GLY A 283 -1.53 -8.17 2.52
CA GLY A 283 -1.59 -6.81 2.01
C GLY A 283 -2.96 -6.14 2.20
N THR A 284 -2.98 -4.82 2.26
CA THR A 284 -4.22 -4.04 2.23
C THR A 284 -4.38 -3.45 0.83
N ILE A 285 -5.12 -4.14 -0.03
CA ILE A 285 -5.46 -3.70 -1.39
C ILE A 285 -6.98 -3.53 -1.44
N PRO A 286 -7.50 -2.32 -1.15
CA PRO A 286 -8.93 -2.06 -1.21
C PRO A 286 -9.39 -2.15 -2.66
N ALA A 287 -10.12 -3.18 -3.01
CA ALA A 287 -10.49 -3.46 -4.39
C ALA A 287 -11.96 -3.88 -4.51
N THR A 288 -12.55 -3.65 -5.68
CA THR A 288 -13.76 -4.33 -6.07
C THR A 288 -13.45 -5.79 -6.41
N SER A 289 -14.40 -6.67 -6.18
CA SER A 289 -14.23 -8.10 -6.37
C SER A 289 -15.48 -8.72 -6.99
N THR A 290 -15.33 -9.89 -7.61
CA THR A 290 -16.43 -10.72 -8.11
C THR A 290 -17.11 -11.53 -7.00
N ALA A 291 -16.61 -11.51 -5.77
CA ALA A 291 -17.24 -12.19 -4.64
C ALA A 291 -18.70 -11.75 -4.48
N GLU A 292 -19.59 -12.68 -4.12
CA GLU A 292 -21.01 -12.38 -3.96
C GLU A 292 -21.30 -11.50 -2.75
N ILE A 293 -20.45 -11.60 -1.73
CA ILE A 293 -20.49 -10.79 -0.52
C ILE A 293 -19.81 -9.46 -0.76
N GLU A 294 -20.38 -8.35 -0.39
CA GLU A 294 -19.75 -7.01 -0.37
C GLU A 294 -18.73 -6.74 -1.50
N ARG A 295 -19.11 -6.95 -2.74
CA ARG A 295 -18.26 -6.94 -3.95
C ARG A 295 -17.36 -5.72 -4.11
N THR A 296 -17.76 -4.59 -3.57
CA THR A 296 -17.05 -3.32 -3.74
C THR A 296 -16.19 -2.94 -2.54
N ARG A 297 -16.04 -3.82 -1.54
CA ARG A 297 -15.46 -3.44 -0.23
C ARG A 297 -14.46 -4.44 0.33
N ILE A 298 -13.76 -5.14 -0.54
CA ILE A 298 -12.71 -6.07 -0.12
C ILE A 298 -11.50 -5.27 0.41
N ALA A 299 -10.93 -5.74 1.52
CA ALA A 299 -9.76 -5.22 2.22
C ALA A 299 -9.86 -3.75 2.70
N GLY A 300 -11.02 -3.13 2.60
CA GLY A 300 -11.30 -1.79 3.12
C GLY A 300 -12.48 -1.14 2.39
N ARG A 301 -13.37 -0.49 3.14
CA ARG A 301 -14.62 0.09 2.62
C ARG A 301 -14.39 1.54 2.16
N LYS A 302 -13.49 1.75 1.20
CA LYS A 302 -13.06 3.09 0.80
C LYS A 302 -13.86 3.70 -0.35
N TYR A 303 -14.41 2.87 -1.25
CA TYR A 303 -15.23 3.32 -2.38
C TYR A 303 -16.31 2.31 -2.73
N MET A 304 -17.31 2.76 -3.48
CA MET A 304 -18.52 1.98 -3.81
C MET A 304 -18.55 1.51 -5.26
N ASP A 305 -17.67 2.02 -6.11
CA ASP A 305 -17.57 1.70 -7.53
C ASP A 305 -16.11 1.74 -7.97
N ASP A 306 -15.80 1.20 -9.12
CA ASP A 306 -14.45 1.16 -9.68
C ASP A 306 -14.49 1.53 -11.18
N ILE A 307 -13.35 1.93 -11.69
CA ILE A 307 -13.15 2.36 -13.09
C ILE A 307 -12.72 1.21 -14.01
N ILE A 308 -12.66 -0.02 -13.52
CA ILE A 308 -12.43 -1.21 -14.35
C ILE A 308 -13.74 -1.89 -14.68
N ARG A 309 -13.82 -2.57 -15.85
CA ARG A 309 -15.04 -3.26 -16.30
C ARG A 309 -15.34 -4.51 -15.48
N THR A 310 -14.30 -5.30 -15.23
CA THR A 310 -14.42 -6.56 -14.49
C THR A 310 -13.70 -6.42 -13.16
N PRO A 311 -14.40 -6.57 -12.03
CA PRO A 311 -13.77 -6.62 -10.71
C PRO A 311 -12.72 -7.72 -10.60
N PHE A 312 -11.77 -7.56 -9.67
CA PHE A 312 -10.76 -8.59 -9.40
C PHE A 312 -11.41 -9.87 -8.88
N GLU A 313 -10.85 -11.01 -9.26
CA GLU A 313 -11.26 -12.30 -8.71
C GLU A 313 -10.78 -12.42 -7.26
N TYR A 314 -11.75 -12.67 -6.36
CA TYR A 314 -11.50 -12.91 -4.94
C TYR A 314 -11.75 -14.38 -4.61
N GLN A 315 -10.81 -15.02 -3.92
CA GLN A 315 -10.91 -16.40 -3.48
C GLN A 315 -10.30 -16.58 -2.08
N ASP A 316 -11.11 -16.94 -1.11
CA ASP A 316 -10.67 -17.34 0.24
C ASP A 316 -9.65 -16.38 0.87
N GLY A 317 -9.99 -15.09 0.96
CA GLY A 317 -9.13 -14.06 1.53
C GLY A 317 -7.97 -13.62 0.64
N HIS A 318 -7.99 -13.96 -0.65
CA HIS A 318 -6.95 -13.60 -1.62
C HIS A 318 -7.54 -12.91 -2.84
N LEU A 319 -6.79 -11.99 -3.43
CA LEU A 319 -7.02 -11.52 -4.79
C LEU A 319 -6.13 -12.30 -5.76
N ILE A 320 -6.72 -12.75 -6.86
CA ILE A 320 -5.98 -13.41 -7.95
C ILE A 320 -5.27 -12.32 -8.78
N VAL A 321 -4.01 -12.57 -9.10
CA VAL A 321 -3.23 -11.65 -9.93
C VAL A 321 -3.72 -11.69 -11.37
N PRO A 322 -4.05 -10.54 -11.98
CA PRO A 322 -4.44 -10.51 -13.40
C PRO A 322 -3.32 -11.06 -14.31
N ASP A 323 -3.68 -11.90 -15.27
CA ASP A 323 -2.71 -12.61 -16.14
C ASP A 323 -2.76 -12.18 -17.62
N GLY A 324 -3.57 -11.18 -17.94
CA GLY A 324 -3.65 -10.60 -19.29
C GLY A 324 -2.48 -9.66 -19.60
N PRO A 325 -2.28 -9.30 -20.91
CA PRO A 325 -1.24 -8.36 -21.32
C PRO A 325 -1.35 -7.00 -20.63
N GLY A 326 -0.22 -6.43 -20.24
CA GLY A 326 -0.19 -5.19 -19.46
C GLY A 326 -0.60 -5.43 -18.01
N LEU A 327 -1.44 -4.55 -17.47
CA LEU A 327 -2.03 -4.69 -16.14
C LEU A 327 -3.13 -5.78 -16.07
N GLY A 328 -3.46 -6.42 -17.21
CA GLY A 328 -4.46 -7.49 -17.26
C GLY A 328 -5.89 -7.05 -16.93
N ILE A 329 -6.17 -5.76 -17.01
CA ILE A 329 -7.49 -5.15 -16.76
C ILE A 329 -8.00 -4.38 -17.98
N GLU A 330 -9.31 -4.18 -18.02
CA GLU A 330 -9.96 -3.30 -18.99
C GLU A 330 -10.57 -2.10 -18.25
N VAL A 331 -10.12 -0.91 -18.63
CA VAL A 331 -10.63 0.34 -18.03
C VAL A 331 -11.97 0.70 -18.67
N ASP A 332 -12.92 1.08 -17.86
CA ASP A 332 -14.24 1.57 -18.28
C ASP A 332 -14.17 3.09 -18.50
N GLU A 333 -13.97 3.47 -19.76
CA GLU A 333 -13.86 4.88 -20.14
C GLU A 333 -15.15 5.69 -19.91
N ASP A 334 -16.30 5.04 -19.88
CA ASP A 334 -17.56 5.73 -19.59
C ASP A 334 -17.65 6.08 -18.10
N LYS A 335 -17.18 5.19 -17.23
CA LYS A 335 -17.01 5.50 -15.81
C LYS A 335 -15.95 6.59 -15.57
N LEU A 336 -14.83 6.58 -16.31
CA LEU A 336 -13.86 7.68 -16.23
C LEU A 336 -14.50 9.02 -16.58
N ARG A 337 -15.30 9.09 -17.66
CA ARG A 337 -16.04 10.31 -18.02
C ARG A 337 -17.07 10.70 -16.97
N LYS A 338 -17.81 9.72 -16.41
CA LYS A 338 -18.80 9.93 -15.35
C LYS A 338 -18.21 10.56 -14.09
N TYR A 339 -17.00 10.12 -13.69
CA TYR A 339 -16.33 10.59 -12.48
C TYR A 339 -15.35 11.71 -12.72
N ALA A 340 -15.15 12.13 -13.97
CA ALA A 340 -14.30 13.27 -14.29
C ALA A 340 -14.86 14.55 -13.64
N VAL A 341 -13.99 15.24 -12.90
CA VAL A 341 -14.27 16.58 -12.39
C VAL A 341 -13.68 17.61 -13.33
N SER A 342 -14.38 18.71 -13.57
CA SER A 342 -13.81 19.85 -14.32
C SER A 342 -12.60 20.37 -13.55
N ALA A 343 -11.47 20.48 -14.23
CA ALA A 343 -10.20 20.97 -13.71
C ALA A 343 -10.27 22.47 -13.36
#